data_8d6c81ef305871bc0700ac4c7916cb15
#
_entry.id   8d6c81ef305871bc0700ac4c7916cb15
#
_cell.length_a   1.000
_cell.length_b   1.000
_cell.length_c   1.000
_cell.angle_alpha   90.00
_cell.angle_beta   90.00
_cell.angle_gamma   90.00
#
_symmetry.space_group_name_H-M   'P 1'
#
loop_
_entity.id
_entity.type
_entity.pdbx_description
1 polymer ?
#
loop_
_entity_poly.entity_id
_entity_poly.type
_entity_poly.pdbx_seq_one_letter_code
_entity_poly.pdbx_strand_id
1 'polypeptide(L)'
;MIPTLDAHRAEIVALCRRFHVRRLEVFGSAARGGDFDPARSDIDLLVTYDAEVPRPSLAEHFTLRDLLAALLGRKVDLVIAGAVRNPFVRADIERWKEPLYAA
;
A
#
# COMPACT_ATOMS: atom_id res chain seq x y z
N MET A 1 3.82 -8.55 9.16
CA MET A 1 4.04 -7.18 8.64
C MET A 1 5.32 -6.61 9.25
N ILE A 2 6.16 -5.99 8.42
CA ILE A 2 7.42 -5.42 8.91
C ILE A 2 7.18 -4.26 9.89
N PRO A 3 8.07 -4.07 10.90
CA PRO A 3 7.88 -3.04 11.94
C PRO A 3 7.84 -1.61 11.43
N THR A 4 8.53 -1.31 10.32
CA THR A 4 8.59 0.04 9.73
C THR A 4 7.18 0.58 9.43
N LEU A 5 6.25 -0.27 9.01
CA LEU A 5 4.89 0.14 8.69
C LEU A 5 4.13 0.57 9.94
N ASP A 6 4.24 -0.18 11.03
CA ASP A 6 3.62 0.20 12.31
C ASP A 6 4.23 1.47 12.89
N ALA A 7 5.54 1.65 12.74
CA ALA A 7 6.24 2.83 13.24
C ALA A 7 5.76 4.13 12.57
N HIS A 8 5.26 4.05 11.34
CA HIS A 8 4.79 5.20 10.56
C HIS A 8 3.27 5.21 10.36
N ARG A 9 2.53 4.46 11.16
CA ARG A 9 1.08 4.30 10.95
C ARG A 9 0.32 5.61 10.99
N ALA A 10 0.64 6.53 11.90
CA ALA A 10 -0.05 7.81 12.00
C ALA A 10 0.12 8.66 10.73
N GLU A 11 1.33 8.71 10.19
CA GLU A 11 1.62 9.45 8.98
C GLU A 11 0.99 8.78 7.74
N ILE A 12 0.96 7.45 7.72
CA ILE A 12 0.26 6.69 6.66
C ILE A 12 -1.23 7.02 6.68
N VAL A 13 -1.85 7.05 7.85
CA VAL A 13 -3.26 7.40 8.00
C VAL A 13 -3.54 8.82 7.50
N ALA A 14 -2.66 9.78 7.84
CA ALA A 14 -2.80 11.16 7.38
C ALA A 14 -2.74 11.26 5.85
N LEU A 15 -1.83 10.55 5.21
CA LEU A 15 -1.74 10.49 3.75
C LEU A 15 -2.98 9.85 3.14
N CYS A 16 -3.47 8.76 3.72
CA CYS A 16 -4.67 8.10 3.24
C CYS A 16 -5.88 9.04 3.25
N ARG A 17 -6.05 9.82 4.32
CA ARG A 17 -7.12 10.80 4.42
C ARG A 17 -6.98 11.91 3.39
N ARG A 18 -5.78 12.41 3.20
CA ARG A 18 -5.49 13.47 2.23
C ARG A 18 -5.82 13.07 0.80
N PHE A 19 -5.55 11.80 0.44
CA PHE A 19 -5.74 11.31 -0.92
C PHE A 19 -7.06 10.53 -1.12
N HIS A 20 -7.98 10.61 -0.16
CA HIS A 20 -9.28 9.95 -0.23
C HIS A 20 -9.19 8.43 -0.38
N VAL A 21 -8.24 7.84 0.31
CA VAL A 21 -8.09 6.39 0.37
C VAL A 21 -9.14 5.83 1.31
N ARG A 22 -9.87 4.81 0.85
CA ARG A 22 -10.81 4.08 1.69
C ARG A 22 -10.12 2.97 2.47
N ARG A 23 -9.18 2.27 1.82
CA ARG A 23 -8.44 1.18 2.43
C ARG A 23 -7.04 1.11 1.85
N LEU A 24 -6.07 0.89 2.71
CA LEU A 24 -4.70 0.61 2.33
C LEU A 24 -4.27 -0.68 3.01
N GLU A 25 -3.79 -1.64 2.23
CA GLU A 25 -3.36 -2.94 2.72
C GLU A 25 -1.93 -3.20 2.24
N VAL A 26 -1.16 -3.91 3.05
CA VAL A 26 0.17 -4.37 2.67
C VAL A 26 0.10 -5.82 2.23
N PHE A 27 0.83 -6.16 1.17
CA PHE A 27 0.95 -7.54 0.71
C PHE A 27 2.41 -7.86 0.36
N GLY A 28 2.68 -9.03 -0.20
CA GLY A 28 4.02 -9.43 -0.57
C GLY A 28 4.95 -9.62 0.62
N SER A 29 6.26 -9.46 0.41
CA SER A 29 7.26 -9.72 1.44
C SER A 29 7.14 -8.84 2.67
N ALA A 30 6.67 -7.59 2.52
CA ALA A 30 6.46 -6.69 3.65
C ALA A 30 5.32 -7.16 4.57
N ALA A 31 4.31 -7.85 4.03
CA ALA A 31 3.25 -8.45 4.82
C ALA A 31 3.73 -9.72 5.52
N ARG A 32 4.42 -10.59 4.79
CA ARG A 32 4.96 -11.85 5.33
C ARG A 32 6.05 -11.62 6.38
N GLY A 33 6.94 -10.65 6.13
CA GLY A 33 8.02 -10.27 7.04
C GLY A 33 9.26 -11.16 6.96
N GLY A 34 9.08 -12.46 6.91
CA GLY A 34 10.18 -13.42 6.98
C GLY A 34 11.13 -13.41 5.79
N ASP A 35 10.64 -13.06 4.62
CA ASP A 35 11.43 -12.97 3.37
C ASP A 35 11.68 -11.53 2.91
N PHE A 36 11.37 -10.54 3.76
CA PHE A 36 11.63 -9.14 3.46
C PHE A 36 13.12 -8.84 3.65
N ASP A 37 13.76 -8.38 2.57
CA ASP A 37 15.16 -7.97 2.59
C ASP A 37 15.22 -6.44 2.66
N PRO A 38 15.69 -5.84 3.79
CA PRO A 38 15.78 -4.39 3.92
C PRO A 38 16.64 -3.70 2.87
N ALA A 39 17.54 -4.43 2.22
CA ALA A 39 18.42 -3.87 1.19
C ALA A 39 17.81 -3.93 -0.22
N ARG A 40 16.86 -4.85 -0.48
CA ARG A 40 16.41 -5.16 -1.84
C ARG A 40 14.90 -5.18 -2.03
N SER A 41 14.14 -5.56 -1.00
CA SER A 41 12.70 -5.71 -1.13
C SER A 41 12.00 -4.37 -1.21
N ASP A 42 11.01 -4.27 -2.10
CA ASP A 42 10.10 -3.15 -2.18
C ASP A 42 8.93 -3.38 -1.22
N ILE A 43 8.23 -2.31 -0.86
CA ILE A 43 7.00 -2.41 -0.09
C ILE A 43 5.83 -2.41 -1.06
N ASP A 44 5.07 -3.50 -1.06
CA ASP A 44 3.90 -3.68 -1.92
C ASP A 44 2.64 -3.29 -1.16
N LEU A 45 1.95 -2.27 -1.66
CA LEU A 45 0.72 -1.74 -1.07
C LEU A 45 -0.45 -1.83 -2.05
N LEU A 46 -1.60 -2.22 -1.52
CA LEU A 46 -2.85 -2.29 -2.26
C LEU A 46 -3.76 -1.17 -1.80
N VAL A 47 -4.14 -0.28 -2.71
CA VAL A 47 -4.97 0.87 -2.41
C VAL A 47 -6.37 0.72 -2.99
N THR A 48 -7.37 1.00 -2.17
CA THR A 48 -8.76 1.18 -2.59
C THR A 48 -9.14 2.62 -2.33
N TYR A 49 -9.47 3.36 -3.38
CA TYR A 49 -9.93 4.74 -3.25
C TYR A 49 -11.42 4.80 -2.92
N ASP A 50 -11.82 5.89 -2.27
CA ASP A 50 -13.22 6.12 -1.92
C ASP A 50 -14.05 6.29 -3.20
N ALA A 51 -15.08 5.47 -3.35
CA ALA A 51 -15.96 5.50 -4.52
C ALA A 51 -16.93 6.69 -4.51
N GLU A 52 -17.12 7.34 -3.37
CA GLU A 52 -18.06 8.45 -3.21
C GLU A 52 -17.46 9.81 -3.58
N VAL A 53 -16.15 9.86 -3.83
CA VAL A 53 -15.48 11.07 -4.30
C VAL A 53 -14.85 10.79 -5.67
N PRO A 54 -14.56 11.83 -6.46
CA PRO A 54 -13.88 11.63 -7.74
C PRO A 54 -12.56 10.87 -7.55
N ARG A 55 -12.35 9.87 -8.40
CA ARG A 55 -11.11 9.09 -8.37
C ARG A 55 -9.92 10.04 -8.60
N PRO A 56 -8.82 9.88 -7.85
CA PRO A 56 -7.62 10.69 -8.09
C PRO A 56 -7.09 10.45 -9.50
N SER A 57 -6.47 11.48 -10.06
CA SER A 57 -5.77 11.36 -11.33
C SER A 57 -4.58 10.40 -11.18
N LEU A 58 -4.05 9.94 -12.31
CA LEU A 58 -2.85 9.11 -12.28
C LEU A 58 -1.67 9.84 -11.65
N ALA A 59 -1.56 11.16 -11.90
CA ALA A 59 -0.53 11.99 -11.27
C ALA A 59 -0.68 12.02 -9.74
N GLU A 60 -1.90 12.16 -9.24
CA GLU A 60 -2.16 12.13 -7.79
C GLU A 60 -1.86 10.76 -7.20
N HIS A 61 -2.19 9.69 -7.90
CA HIS A 61 -1.85 8.33 -7.48
C HIS A 61 -0.34 8.16 -7.33
N PHE A 62 0.43 8.61 -8.30
CA PHE A 62 1.89 8.54 -8.23
C PHE A 62 2.48 9.47 -7.17
N THR A 63 1.84 10.62 -6.91
CA THR A 63 2.24 11.50 -5.81
C THR A 63 2.08 10.80 -4.46
N LEU A 64 0.97 10.11 -4.25
CA LEU A 64 0.76 9.30 -3.03
C LEU A 64 1.83 8.22 -2.90
N ARG A 65 2.11 7.49 -3.98
CA ARG A 65 3.18 6.49 -3.99
C ARG A 65 4.51 7.09 -3.57
N ASP A 66 4.88 8.23 -4.13
CA ASP A 66 6.17 8.87 -3.86
C ASP A 66 6.25 9.41 -2.43
N LEU A 67 5.17 9.94 -1.89
CA LEU A 67 5.11 10.39 -0.50
C LEU A 67 5.22 9.22 0.47
N LEU A 68 4.59 8.09 0.17
CA LEU A 68 4.74 6.87 0.96
C LEU A 68 6.17 6.34 0.91
N ALA A 69 6.78 6.35 -0.28
CA ALA A 69 8.16 5.92 -0.44
C ALA A 69 9.13 6.80 0.35
N ALA A 70 8.94 8.11 0.32
CA ALA A 70 9.76 9.05 1.10
C ALA A 70 9.58 8.85 2.61
N LEU A 71 8.33 8.64 3.04
CA LEU A 71 8.04 8.40 4.45
C LEU A 71 8.69 7.11 4.95
N LEU A 72 8.61 6.05 4.17
CA LEU A 72 9.08 4.72 4.58
C LEU A 72 10.55 4.47 4.26
N GLY A 73 11.18 5.38 3.50
CA GLY A 73 12.59 5.25 3.12
C GLY A 73 12.87 4.10 2.17
N ARG A 74 11.88 3.65 1.42
CA ARG A 74 11.99 2.52 0.51
C ARG A 74 11.10 2.73 -0.71
N LYS A 75 11.45 2.05 -1.80
CA LYS A 75 10.59 1.99 -2.98
C LYS A 75 9.26 1.34 -2.61
N VAL A 76 8.19 1.99 -3.03
CA VAL A 76 6.81 1.53 -2.82
C VAL A 76 6.19 1.20 -4.17
N ASP A 77 5.58 0.02 -4.25
CA ASP A 77 4.73 -0.38 -5.37
C ASP A 77 3.28 -0.21 -4.91
N LEU A 78 2.59 0.80 -5.44
CA LEU A 78 1.23 1.12 -5.05
C LEU A 78 0.26 0.62 -6.12
N VAL A 79 -0.40 -0.49 -5.84
CA VAL A 79 -1.28 -1.19 -6.76
C VAL A 79 -2.73 -0.85 -6.43
N ILE A 80 -3.51 -0.49 -7.45
CA ILE A 80 -4.95 -0.22 -7.28
C ILE A 80 -5.69 -1.54 -7.16
N ALA A 81 -6.51 -1.67 -6.10
CA ALA A 81 -7.34 -2.85 -5.89
C ALA A 81 -8.26 -3.07 -7.10
N GLY A 82 -8.36 -4.31 -7.54
CA GLY A 82 -9.13 -4.69 -8.71
C GLY A 82 -8.37 -4.61 -10.04
N ALA A 83 -7.18 -4.00 -10.06
CA ALA A 83 -6.36 -3.91 -11.27
C ALA A 83 -5.52 -5.18 -11.52
N VAL A 84 -5.32 -5.99 -10.50
CA VAL A 84 -4.54 -7.23 -10.63
C VAL A 84 -5.38 -8.29 -11.33
N ARG A 85 -4.87 -8.79 -12.46
CA ARG A 85 -5.60 -9.77 -13.28
C ARG A 85 -5.09 -11.19 -13.18
N ASN A 86 -3.81 -11.37 -12.84
CA ASN A 86 -3.23 -12.69 -12.68
C ASN A 86 -3.86 -13.41 -11.47
N PRO A 87 -4.54 -14.56 -11.66
CA PRO A 87 -5.25 -15.23 -10.56
C PRO A 87 -4.33 -15.75 -9.46
N PHE A 88 -3.09 -16.11 -9.78
CA PHE A 88 -2.12 -16.57 -8.80
C PHE A 88 -1.66 -15.42 -7.90
N VAL A 89 -1.42 -14.25 -8.49
CA VAL A 89 -1.04 -13.04 -7.73
C VAL A 89 -2.22 -12.58 -6.86
N ARG A 90 -3.44 -12.61 -7.39
CA ARG A 90 -4.64 -12.26 -6.62
C ARG A 90 -4.82 -13.19 -5.42
N ALA A 91 -4.63 -14.48 -5.59
CA ALA A 91 -4.73 -15.46 -4.52
C ALA A 91 -3.68 -15.22 -3.43
N ASP A 92 -2.45 -14.89 -3.82
CA ASP A 92 -1.37 -14.58 -2.89
C ASP A 92 -1.67 -13.30 -2.09
N ILE A 93 -2.15 -12.27 -2.76
CA ILE A 93 -2.59 -11.02 -2.12
C ILE A 93 -3.66 -11.31 -1.06
N GLU A 94 -4.72 -12.04 -1.44
CA GLU A 94 -5.82 -12.36 -0.53
C GLU A 94 -5.36 -13.17 0.67
N ARG A 95 -4.38 -14.04 0.47
CA ARG A 95 -3.86 -14.88 1.55
C ARG A 95 -3.04 -14.11 2.58
N TRP A 96 -2.25 -13.12 2.15
CA TRP A 96 -1.24 -12.48 2.99
C TRP A 96 -1.50 -11.02 3.30
N LYS A 97 -2.45 -10.37 2.63
CA LYS A 97 -2.67 -8.94 2.85
C LYS A 97 -3.07 -8.64 4.28
N GLU A 98 -2.56 -7.52 4.78
CA GLU A 98 -2.89 -7.02 6.11
C GLU A 98 -3.28 -5.56 6.02
N PRO A 99 -4.29 -5.11 6.80
CA PRO A 99 -4.72 -3.72 6.74
C PRO A 99 -3.72 -2.79 7.42
N LEU A 100 -3.47 -1.65 6.77
CA LEU A 100 -2.76 -0.51 7.35
C LEU A 100 -3.73 0.61 7.71
N TYR A 101 -4.77 0.78 6.89
CA TYR A 101 -5.78 1.80 7.08
C TYR A 101 -7.10 1.32 6.48
N ALA A 102 -8.20 1.59 7.19
CA ALA A 102 -9.55 1.40 6.69
C ALA A 102 -10.44 2.52 7.25
N ALA A 103 -11.06 3.24 6.33
CA ALA A 103 -11.99 4.31 6.70
C ALA A 103 -13.32 3.74 7.21
#